data_3b30eb366f9dd73b2cbc4aa640f039f8
#
_entry.id   3b30eb366f9dd73b2cbc4aa640f039f8
#
_cell.length_a   1.000
_cell.length_b   1.000
_cell.length_c   1.000
_cell.angle_alpha   90.00
_cell.angle_beta   90.00
_cell.angle_gamma   90.00
#
_symmetry.space_group_name_H-M   'P 1'
#
loop_
_entity.id
_entity.type
_entity.pdbx_description
1 polymer ?
#
loop_
_entity_poly.entity_id
_entity_poly.type
_entity_poly.pdbx_seq_one_letter_code
_entity_poly.pdbx_strand_id
1 'polypeptide(L)'
;GIVLYHRDYREDDKLVKIFTEQAGKLMFFVKHANRSRLNSMIQPLTLADMYLKINDDGLSYIEDIHEVQSFQGINQDLFRLSYATYILALADASIQDRQPDPALFAFLEQTLQLMDRGLDYEILTNIFEMQILSRFGVALNVHECCVCHRVGLPFDFSFRLGGVLCPDHYDRDERRAHWNPNALYLLDRFQAVKFSELETISIHDEMKTELRKCLDQLYDEYVGIHLKAKKFIDSLGSWGEILRNEKNCSRCNGWRSRSTGPSRRGQSSHTRI
;
A
#
# COMPACT_ATOMS: atom_id res chain seq x y z
N GLY A 1 -14.12 14.70 0.20
CA GLY A 1 -13.03 14.54 -0.75
C GLY A 1 -11.74 14.14 -0.08
N ILE A 2 -10.87 13.46 -0.81
CA ILE A 2 -9.53 13.01 -0.37
C ILE A 2 -8.47 13.82 -1.11
N VAL A 3 -7.57 14.47 -0.38
CA VAL A 3 -6.42 15.18 -0.98
C VAL A 3 -5.37 14.17 -1.43
N LEU A 4 -5.14 14.08 -2.75
CA LEU A 4 -4.17 13.16 -3.34
C LEU A 4 -2.75 13.71 -3.24
N TYR A 5 -2.55 14.95 -3.69
CA TYR A 5 -1.28 15.68 -3.56
C TYR A 5 -1.49 17.17 -3.74
N HIS A 6 -0.49 17.94 -3.37
CA HIS A 6 -0.41 19.35 -3.72
C HIS A 6 0.97 19.70 -4.33
N ARG A 7 1.03 20.83 -5.00
CA ARG A 7 2.28 21.40 -5.48
C ARG A 7 2.24 22.92 -5.32
N ASP A 8 3.38 23.50 -5.03
CA ASP A 8 3.51 24.96 -4.96
C ASP A 8 3.29 25.58 -6.34
N TYR A 9 2.62 26.71 -6.35
CA TYR A 9 2.34 27.49 -7.54
C TYR A 9 2.52 28.98 -7.19
N ARG A 10 3.55 29.62 -7.76
CA ARG A 10 4.05 30.94 -7.33
C ARG A 10 4.50 30.94 -5.86
N GLU A 11 4.70 32.14 -5.27
CA GLU A 11 5.32 32.27 -3.94
C GLU A 11 4.44 31.71 -2.81
N ASP A 12 3.14 32.00 -2.81
CA ASP A 12 2.24 31.66 -1.70
C ASP A 12 1.07 30.75 -2.09
N ASP A 13 0.91 30.45 -3.38
CA ASP A 13 -0.25 29.73 -3.91
C ASP A 13 0.03 28.23 -4.05
N LYS A 14 -1.02 27.42 -4.03
CA LYS A 14 -0.91 25.97 -4.27
C LYS A 14 -1.93 25.48 -5.28
N LEU A 15 -1.53 24.43 -6.01
CA LEU A 15 -2.43 23.58 -6.78
C LEU A 15 -2.61 22.28 -6.02
N VAL A 16 -3.86 21.93 -5.72
CA VAL A 16 -4.23 20.77 -4.90
C VAL A 16 -5.06 19.82 -5.73
N LYS A 17 -4.60 18.58 -5.85
CA LYS A 17 -5.36 17.52 -6.51
C LYS A 17 -6.24 16.83 -5.49
N ILE A 18 -7.54 16.82 -5.71
CA ILE A 18 -8.51 16.21 -4.80
C ILE A 18 -9.33 15.20 -5.59
N PHE A 19 -9.49 14.02 -5.02
CA PHE A 19 -10.45 13.02 -5.47
C PHE A 19 -11.73 13.19 -4.68
N THR A 20 -12.81 13.50 -5.38
CA THR A 20 -14.14 13.68 -4.82
C THR A 20 -15.06 12.55 -5.26
N GLU A 21 -15.97 12.14 -4.41
CA GLU A 21 -16.94 11.09 -4.71
C GLU A 21 -17.85 11.46 -5.89
N GLN A 22 -18.29 12.73 -5.95
CA GLN A 22 -19.34 13.19 -6.87
C GLN A 22 -18.80 13.74 -8.20
N ALA A 23 -17.59 14.32 -8.19
CA ALA A 23 -17.04 15.01 -9.36
C ALA A 23 -15.73 14.38 -9.89
N GLY A 24 -15.32 13.25 -9.31
CA GLY A 24 -14.05 12.61 -9.66
C GLY A 24 -12.84 13.39 -9.15
N LYS A 25 -11.70 13.24 -9.79
CA LYS A 25 -10.48 13.95 -9.40
C LYS A 25 -10.32 15.25 -10.18
N LEU A 26 -10.03 16.33 -9.47
CA LEU A 26 -9.84 17.65 -10.06
C LEU A 26 -8.65 18.37 -9.42
N MET A 27 -8.14 19.37 -10.17
CA MET A 27 -7.13 20.29 -9.66
C MET A 27 -7.80 21.57 -9.17
N PHE A 28 -7.51 21.94 -7.93
CA PHE A 28 -8.01 23.14 -7.29
C PHE A 28 -6.89 24.14 -7.05
N PHE A 29 -7.19 25.40 -7.28
CA PHE A 29 -6.29 26.51 -6.97
C PHE A 29 -6.62 27.09 -5.58
N VAL A 30 -5.59 27.21 -4.75
CA VAL A 30 -5.68 27.80 -3.41
C VAL A 30 -4.75 28.98 -3.33
N LYS A 31 -5.38 30.18 -3.35
CA LYS A 31 -4.66 31.45 -3.28
C LYS A 31 -4.13 31.69 -1.87
N HIS A 32 -2.91 32.19 -1.76
CA HIS A 32 -2.24 32.46 -0.48
C HIS A 32 -2.28 31.27 0.49
N ALA A 33 -2.16 30.05 -0.04
CA ALA A 33 -2.25 28.80 0.73
C ALA A 33 -1.30 28.79 1.92
N ASN A 34 -0.05 29.23 1.73
CA ASN A 34 0.99 29.20 2.78
C ASN A 34 0.67 30.12 3.98
N ARG A 35 -0.17 31.13 3.79
CA ARG A 35 -0.60 32.07 4.83
C ARG A 35 -2.05 31.84 5.31
N SER A 36 -2.73 30.86 4.73
CA SER A 36 -4.12 30.53 5.02
C SER A 36 -4.21 29.37 6.04
N ARG A 37 -5.31 29.37 6.81
CA ARG A 37 -5.70 28.21 7.63
C ARG A 37 -5.88 26.93 6.79
N LEU A 38 -6.15 27.08 5.50
CA LEU A 38 -6.34 25.96 4.59
C LEU A 38 -5.06 25.14 4.37
N ASN A 39 -3.88 25.72 4.63
CA ASN A 39 -2.61 25.00 4.39
C ASN A 39 -2.52 23.66 5.14
N SER A 40 -2.96 23.60 6.38
CA SER A 40 -2.99 22.35 7.16
C SER A 40 -4.05 21.37 6.70
N MET A 41 -5.13 21.85 6.06
CA MET A 41 -6.29 21.08 5.65
C MET A 41 -6.15 20.48 4.24
N ILE A 42 -5.20 20.99 3.43
CA ILE A 42 -4.94 20.54 2.05
C ILE A 42 -3.70 19.64 1.94
N GLN A 43 -3.25 19.08 3.06
CA GLN A 43 -2.13 18.13 3.02
C GLN A 43 -2.58 16.79 2.39
N PRO A 44 -1.71 16.09 1.69
CA PRO A 44 -2.01 14.73 1.21
C PRO A 44 -2.51 13.85 2.36
N LEU A 45 -3.34 12.87 2.05
CA LEU A 45 -4.00 12.00 3.05
C LEU A 45 -4.98 12.75 3.98
N THR A 46 -5.48 13.92 3.60
CA THR A 46 -6.60 14.56 4.30
C THR A 46 -7.91 14.11 3.66
N LEU A 47 -8.80 13.56 4.46
CA LEU A 47 -10.21 13.32 4.12
C LEU A 47 -11.04 14.44 4.75
N ALA A 48 -11.87 15.12 3.98
CA ALA A 48 -12.67 16.23 4.49
C ALA A 48 -13.94 16.46 3.66
N ASP A 49 -14.92 17.06 4.30
CA ASP A 49 -16.02 17.69 3.60
C ASP A 49 -15.62 19.07 3.09
N MET A 50 -15.78 19.27 1.79
CA MET A 50 -15.26 20.43 1.10
C MET A 50 -16.36 21.13 0.28
N TYR A 51 -16.45 22.44 0.43
CA TYR A 51 -17.25 23.27 -0.48
C TYR A 51 -16.36 23.70 -1.64
N LEU A 52 -16.69 23.22 -2.82
CA LEU A 52 -15.85 23.31 -4.01
C LEU A 52 -16.60 24.08 -5.10
N LYS A 53 -15.96 25.10 -5.67
CA LYS A 53 -16.41 25.76 -6.89
C LYS A 53 -15.72 25.10 -8.08
N ILE A 54 -16.48 24.28 -8.80
CA ILE A 54 -15.98 23.56 -9.98
C ILE A 54 -16.32 24.39 -11.21
N ASN A 55 -15.30 24.75 -11.98
CA ASN A 55 -15.44 25.41 -13.27
C ASN A 55 -15.30 24.37 -14.39
N ASP A 56 -16.11 24.49 -15.43
CA ASP A 56 -16.05 23.63 -16.60
C ASP A 56 -14.74 23.83 -17.35
N ASP A 57 -14.34 25.08 -17.52
CA ASP A 57 -13.08 25.48 -18.13
C ASP A 57 -12.14 26.11 -17.10
N GLY A 58 -10.90 25.60 -17.00
CA GLY A 58 -9.87 26.19 -16.17
C GLY A 58 -9.78 25.62 -14.75
N LEU A 59 -9.27 26.43 -13.83
CA LEU A 59 -9.03 26.03 -12.45
C LEU A 59 -10.31 26.12 -11.62
N SER A 60 -10.53 25.10 -10.82
CA SER A 60 -11.54 25.06 -9.78
C SER A 60 -10.97 25.60 -8.46
N TYR A 61 -11.84 25.98 -7.51
CA TYR A 61 -11.45 26.63 -6.26
C TYR A 61 -12.05 25.92 -5.06
N ILE A 62 -11.30 25.91 -3.95
CA ILE A 62 -11.81 25.48 -2.64
C ILE A 62 -12.41 26.72 -1.97
N GLU A 63 -13.72 26.72 -1.69
CA GLU A 63 -14.40 27.80 -0.98
C GLU A 63 -14.28 27.65 0.53
N ASP A 64 -14.49 26.44 1.05
CA ASP A 64 -14.29 26.11 2.46
C ASP A 64 -14.02 24.61 2.66
N ILE A 65 -13.47 24.26 3.84
CA ILE A 65 -13.20 22.87 4.24
C ILE A 65 -13.76 22.66 5.64
N HIS A 66 -14.55 21.60 5.79
CA HIS A 66 -15.16 21.19 7.05
C HIS A 66 -14.83 19.74 7.37
N GLU A 67 -15.05 19.33 8.61
CA GLU A 67 -14.95 17.94 9.08
C GLU A 67 -13.66 17.23 8.65
N VAL A 68 -12.54 17.88 8.91
CA VAL A 68 -11.22 17.37 8.53
C VAL A 68 -10.87 16.13 9.35
N GLN A 69 -10.68 15.02 8.69
CA GLN A 69 -10.15 13.80 9.27
C GLN A 69 -8.71 13.60 8.80
N SER A 70 -7.79 13.48 9.75
CA SER A 70 -6.40 13.08 9.50
C SER A 70 -6.17 11.66 9.97
N PHE A 71 -5.40 10.90 9.19
CA PHE A 71 -5.02 9.53 9.51
C PHE A 71 -3.79 9.53 10.43
N GLN A 72 -4.02 9.56 11.76
CA GLN A 72 -2.94 9.70 12.73
C GLN A 72 -2.01 8.48 12.77
N GLY A 73 -2.57 7.27 12.71
CA GLY A 73 -1.79 6.04 12.69
C GLY A 73 -0.90 5.93 11.45
N ILE A 74 -1.37 6.43 10.30
CA ILE A 74 -0.56 6.52 9.07
C ILE A 74 0.54 7.55 9.24
N ASN A 75 0.22 8.75 9.73
CA ASN A 75 1.17 9.85 9.83
C ASN A 75 2.30 9.63 10.85
N GLN A 76 2.11 8.74 11.82
CA GLN A 76 3.11 8.42 12.85
C GLN A 76 4.07 7.30 12.43
N ASP A 77 3.83 6.62 11.33
CA ASP A 77 4.62 5.50 10.85
C ASP A 77 5.10 5.75 9.41
N LEU A 78 6.42 5.85 9.23
CA LEU A 78 7.02 6.14 7.93
C LEU A 78 6.65 5.11 6.86
N PHE A 79 6.58 3.82 7.22
CA PHE A 79 6.21 2.77 6.27
C PHE A 79 4.76 2.90 5.86
N ARG A 80 3.83 3.04 6.81
CA ARG A 80 2.40 3.26 6.51
C ARG A 80 2.18 4.51 5.66
N LEU A 81 2.85 5.61 6.01
CA LEU A 81 2.78 6.86 5.23
C LEU A 81 3.26 6.67 3.78
N SER A 82 4.33 5.91 3.60
CA SER A 82 4.90 5.65 2.27
C SER A 82 3.96 4.79 1.42
N TYR A 83 3.40 3.72 1.99
CA TYR A 83 2.44 2.86 1.31
C TYR A 83 1.11 3.58 1.05
N ALA A 84 0.60 4.38 1.98
CA ALA A 84 -0.58 5.21 1.77
C ALA A 84 -0.36 6.22 0.62
N THR A 85 0.81 6.87 0.58
CA THR A 85 1.18 7.78 -0.52
C THR A 85 1.22 7.05 -1.87
N TYR A 86 1.71 5.81 -1.88
CA TYR A 86 1.69 4.98 -3.08
C TYR A 86 0.27 4.63 -3.52
N ILE A 87 -0.61 4.27 -2.61
CA ILE A 87 -2.03 3.98 -2.89
C ILE A 87 -2.73 5.23 -3.46
N LEU A 88 -2.48 6.42 -2.92
CA LEU A 88 -3.00 7.67 -3.51
C LEU A 88 -2.52 7.88 -4.94
N ALA A 89 -1.24 7.62 -5.20
CA ALA A 89 -0.67 7.77 -6.55
C ALA A 89 -1.23 6.74 -7.54
N LEU A 90 -1.50 5.51 -7.09
CA LEU A 90 -2.19 4.49 -7.89
C LEU A 90 -3.63 4.89 -8.21
N ALA A 91 -4.38 5.37 -7.22
CA ALA A 91 -5.74 5.86 -7.43
C ALA A 91 -5.76 7.03 -8.42
N ASP A 92 -4.80 7.96 -8.30
CA ASP A 92 -4.67 9.06 -9.27
C ASP A 92 -4.37 8.54 -10.69
N ALA A 93 -3.51 7.56 -10.85
CA ALA A 93 -3.15 7.01 -12.15
C ALA A 93 -4.28 6.19 -12.81
N SER A 94 -5.19 5.61 -12.03
CA SER A 94 -6.18 4.63 -12.48
C SER A 94 -7.45 5.22 -13.10
N ILE A 95 -7.72 6.50 -12.88
CA ILE A 95 -8.91 7.19 -13.39
C ILE A 95 -8.55 8.47 -14.14
N GLN A 96 -9.46 8.93 -14.99
CA GLN A 96 -9.31 10.21 -15.69
C GLN A 96 -9.82 11.37 -14.82
N ASP A 97 -9.32 12.60 -15.10
CA ASP A 97 -9.81 13.80 -14.45
C ASP A 97 -11.29 14.03 -14.76
N ARG A 98 -12.03 14.54 -13.77
CA ARG A 98 -13.46 14.87 -13.88
C ARG A 98 -14.37 13.68 -14.15
N GLN A 99 -13.89 12.47 -13.95
CA GLN A 99 -14.69 11.26 -14.06
C GLN A 99 -15.02 10.74 -12.66
N PRO A 100 -16.29 10.81 -12.23
CA PRO A 100 -16.70 10.24 -10.95
C PRO A 100 -16.50 8.71 -10.90
N ASP A 101 -15.94 8.23 -9.80
CA ASP A 101 -15.88 6.80 -9.47
C ASP A 101 -16.15 6.63 -7.97
N PRO A 102 -17.43 6.63 -7.54
CA PRO A 102 -17.78 6.49 -6.12
C PRO A 102 -17.31 5.17 -5.52
N ALA A 103 -17.24 4.10 -6.34
CA ALA A 103 -16.76 2.80 -5.88
C ALA A 103 -15.26 2.84 -5.54
N LEU A 104 -14.44 3.47 -6.38
CA LEU A 104 -13.03 3.67 -6.08
C LEU A 104 -12.84 4.63 -4.91
N PHE A 105 -13.65 5.69 -4.81
CA PHE A 105 -13.59 6.63 -3.69
C PHE A 105 -13.81 5.88 -2.36
N ALA A 106 -14.89 5.12 -2.24
CA ALA A 106 -15.19 4.34 -1.04
C ALA A 106 -14.12 3.28 -0.75
N PHE A 107 -13.58 2.64 -1.78
CA PHE A 107 -12.52 1.64 -1.64
C PHE A 107 -11.21 2.26 -1.15
N LEU A 108 -10.83 3.42 -1.69
CA LEU A 108 -9.65 4.18 -1.24
C LEU A 108 -9.81 4.62 0.21
N GLU A 109 -10.96 5.20 0.56
CA GLU A 109 -11.25 5.64 1.93
C GLU A 109 -11.15 4.48 2.92
N GLN A 110 -11.81 3.34 2.64
CA GLN A 110 -11.74 2.15 3.49
C GLN A 110 -10.31 1.60 3.62
N THR A 111 -9.54 1.60 2.53
CA THR A 111 -8.13 1.18 2.57
C THR A 111 -7.32 2.03 3.55
N LEU A 112 -7.46 3.35 3.46
CA LEU A 112 -6.76 4.29 4.35
C LEU A 112 -7.21 4.14 5.81
N GLN A 113 -8.52 3.96 6.05
CA GLN A 113 -9.06 3.74 7.39
C GLN A 113 -8.53 2.45 8.04
N LEU A 114 -8.47 1.34 7.29
CA LEU A 114 -7.93 0.08 7.78
C LEU A 114 -6.43 0.18 8.07
N MET A 115 -5.68 0.85 7.19
CA MET A 115 -4.26 1.11 7.39
C MET A 115 -4.00 2.00 8.61
N ASP A 116 -4.83 3.01 8.85
CA ASP A 116 -4.76 3.90 10.02
C ASP A 116 -5.02 3.16 11.33
N ARG A 117 -5.96 2.20 11.32
CA ARG A 117 -6.26 1.31 12.46
C ARG A 117 -5.16 0.30 12.77
N GLY A 118 -4.15 0.18 11.91
CA GLY A 118 -2.99 -0.66 12.15
C GLY A 118 -3.00 -2.03 11.47
N LEU A 119 -3.93 -2.28 10.55
CA LEU A 119 -3.86 -3.49 9.72
C LEU A 119 -2.58 -3.46 8.85
N ASP A 120 -2.18 -4.63 8.41
CA ASP A 120 -0.95 -4.83 7.62
C ASP A 120 -0.98 -4.01 6.33
N TYR A 121 -0.16 -2.96 6.27
CA TYR A 121 -0.12 -2.01 5.16
C TYR A 121 0.38 -2.65 3.85
N GLU A 122 1.26 -3.67 3.91
CA GLU A 122 1.74 -4.38 2.73
C GLU A 122 0.62 -5.19 2.09
N ILE A 123 -0.14 -5.91 2.91
CA ILE A 123 -1.25 -6.74 2.42
C ILE A 123 -2.42 -5.89 1.95
N LEU A 124 -2.77 -4.81 2.66
CA LEU A 124 -3.80 -3.87 2.20
C LEU A 124 -3.42 -3.27 0.84
N THR A 125 -2.14 -2.95 0.64
CA THR A 125 -1.64 -2.46 -0.64
C THR A 125 -1.75 -3.52 -1.73
N ASN A 126 -1.37 -4.77 -1.45
CA ASN A 126 -1.48 -5.87 -2.40
C ASN A 126 -2.95 -6.13 -2.82
N ILE A 127 -3.89 -6.04 -1.88
CA ILE A 127 -5.34 -6.13 -2.17
C ILE A 127 -5.77 -4.96 -3.05
N PHE A 128 -5.35 -3.74 -2.71
CA PHE A 128 -5.68 -2.54 -3.48
C PHE A 128 -5.15 -2.63 -4.91
N GLU A 129 -3.88 -3.01 -5.08
CA GLU A 129 -3.26 -3.21 -6.40
C GLU A 129 -4.03 -4.26 -7.22
N MET A 130 -4.39 -5.40 -6.62
CA MET A 130 -5.08 -6.47 -7.32
C MET A 130 -6.47 -6.05 -7.79
N GLN A 131 -7.24 -5.35 -6.96
CA GLN A 131 -8.60 -4.93 -7.30
C GLN A 131 -8.64 -3.75 -8.27
N ILE A 132 -7.63 -2.89 -8.27
CA ILE A 132 -7.58 -1.71 -9.15
C ILE A 132 -7.12 -2.03 -10.57
N LEU A 133 -6.55 -3.23 -10.84
CA LEU A 133 -6.09 -3.64 -12.17
C LEU A 133 -7.14 -3.48 -13.26
N SER A 134 -8.40 -3.73 -12.94
CA SER A 134 -9.52 -3.56 -13.88
C SER A 134 -9.66 -2.13 -14.43
N ARG A 135 -9.26 -1.11 -13.65
CA ARG A 135 -9.27 0.30 -14.08
C ARG A 135 -8.13 0.65 -15.03
N PHE A 136 -7.10 -0.17 -15.06
CA PHE A 136 -6.03 -0.11 -16.06
C PHE A 136 -6.34 -0.95 -17.31
N GLY A 137 -7.56 -1.51 -17.40
CA GLY A 137 -7.98 -2.38 -18.50
C GLY A 137 -7.45 -3.81 -18.41
N VAL A 138 -6.91 -4.20 -17.28
CA VAL A 138 -6.35 -5.53 -17.04
C VAL A 138 -7.38 -6.43 -16.38
N ALA A 139 -7.79 -7.49 -17.10
CA ALA A 139 -8.69 -8.52 -16.58
C ALA A 139 -7.90 -9.83 -16.47
N LEU A 140 -7.59 -10.27 -15.26
CA LEU A 140 -6.86 -11.50 -14.98
C LEU A 140 -7.81 -12.62 -14.57
N ASN A 141 -7.59 -13.82 -15.11
CA ASN A 141 -8.26 -15.03 -14.64
C ASN A 141 -7.30 -15.82 -13.74
N VAL A 142 -7.37 -15.59 -12.44
CA VAL A 142 -6.56 -16.31 -11.43
C VAL A 142 -7.37 -17.34 -10.64
N HIS A 143 -8.68 -17.48 -10.93
CA HIS A 143 -9.60 -18.37 -10.23
C HIS A 143 -9.66 -19.77 -10.82
N GLU A 144 -9.68 -19.89 -12.13
CA GLU A 144 -9.84 -21.15 -12.86
C GLU A 144 -8.85 -21.29 -14.00
N CYS A 145 -8.55 -22.52 -14.39
CA CYS A 145 -7.69 -22.78 -15.53
C CYS A 145 -8.24 -22.16 -16.82
N CYS A 146 -7.44 -21.36 -17.52
CA CYS A 146 -7.84 -20.73 -18.82
C CYS A 146 -8.24 -21.72 -19.91
N VAL A 147 -7.93 -23.02 -19.77
CA VAL A 147 -8.20 -24.03 -20.82
C VAL A 147 -9.36 -24.93 -20.47
N CYS A 148 -9.42 -25.46 -19.24
CA CYS A 148 -10.44 -26.44 -18.86
C CYS A 148 -11.41 -25.96 -17.78
N HIS A 149 -11.28 -24.73 -17.30
CA HIS A 149 -12.14 -24.08 -16.31
C HIS A 149 -12.23 -24.83 -14.97
N ARG A 150 -11.29 -25.74 -14.67
CA ARG A 150 -11.21 -26.39 -13.36
C ARG A 150 -10.67 -25.40 -12.33
N VAL A 151 -11.20 -25.49 -11.12
CA VAL A 151 -10.85 -24.66 -9.96
C VAL A 151 -10.17 -25.50 -8.87
N GLY A 152 -9.53 -24.85 -7.89
CA GLY A 152 -8.99 -25.53 -6.70
C GLY A 152 -7.80 -26.42 -6.95
N LEU A 153 -7.04 -26.21 -8.00
CA LEU A 153 -5.83 -26.95 -8.38
C LEU A 153 -4.58 -26.10 -8.07
N PRO A 154 -3.40 -26.75 -7.95
CA PRO A 154 -2.16 -26.00 -7.97
C PRO A 154 -1.97 -25.39 -9.35
N PHE A 155 -2.09 -24.06 -9.41
CA PHE A 155 -1.98 -23.30 -10.65
C PHE A 155 -0.58 -22.73 -10.84
N ASP A 156 -0.24 -22.41 -12.10
CA ASP A 156 0.86 -21.54 -12.47
C ASP A 156 0.36 -20.46 -13.44
N PHE A 157 0.92 -19.26 -13.38
CA PHE A 157 0.44 -18.12 -14.15
C PHE A 157 1.08 -18.06 -15.54
N SER A 158 0.26 -17.75 -16.53
CA SER A 158 0.68 -17.50 -17.92
C SER A 158 0.42 -16.05 -18.29
N PHE A 159 1.48 -15.26 -18.47
CA PHE A 159 1.36 -13.89 -18.97
C PHE A 159 0.76 -13.85 -20.38
N ARG A 160 1.07 -14.83 -21.22
CA ARG A 160 0.55 -14.92 -22.57
C ARG A 160 -0.96 -15.11 -22.64
N LEU A 161 -1.53 -15.85 -21.68
CA LEU A 161 -2.97 -16.14 -21.61
C LEU A 161 -3.72 -15.19 -20.65
N GLY A 162 -3.00 -14.35 -19.90
CA GLY A 162 -3.60 -13.45 -18.91
C GLY A 162 -4.28 -14.16 -17.74
N GLY A 163 -3.80 -15.36 -17.37
CA GLY A 163 -4.42 -16.13 -16.32
C GLY A 163 -3.69 -17.43 -15.97
N VAL A 164 -4.34 -18.30 -15.20
CA VAL A 164 -3.70 -19.49 -14.65
C VAL A 164 -3.94 -20.75 -15.48
N LEU A 165 -2.97 -21.66 -15.43
CA LEU A 165 -3.01 -23.00 -16.00
C LEU A 165 -2.90 -24.05 -14.91
N CYS A 166 -3.65 -25.15 -15.05
CA CYS A 166 -3.50 -26.33 -14.20
C CYS A 166 -2.39 -27.26 -14.74
N PRO A 167 -1.90 -28.22 -13.94
CA PRO A 167 -0.82 -29.11 -14.36
C PRO A 167 -1.04 -29.83 -15.69
N ASP A 168 -2.31 -30.20 -15.99
CA ASP A 168 -2.64 -30.88 -17.25
C ASP A 168 -2.52 -29.99 -18.47
N HIS A 169 -2.36 -28.68 -18.28
CA HIS A 169 -2.29 -27.68 -19.37
C HIS A 169 -1.03 -26.81 -19.32
N TYR A 170 -0.01 -27.21 -18.58
CA TYR A 170 1.27 -26.51 -18.54
C TYR A 170 1.99 -26.48 -19.89
N ASP A 171 1.69 -27.45 -20.77
CA ASP A 171 2.16 -27.51 -22.14
C ASP A 171 1.69 -26.32 -23.01
N ARG A 172 0.62 -25.66 -22.61
CA ARG A 172 0.06 -24.52 -23.34
C ARG A 172 0.93 -23.27 -23.28
N ASP A 173 1.79 -23.15 -22.29
CA ASP A 173 2.77 -22.07 -22.18
C ASP A 173 4.02 -22.56 -21.46
N GLU A 174 5.11 -22.73 -22.20
CA GLU A 174 6.41 -23.13 -21.64
C GLU A 174 7.06 -22.01 -20.82
N ARG A 175 6.65 -20.75 -21.01
CA ARG A 175 7.18 -19.57 -20.33
C ARG A 175 6.27 -19.08 -19.20
N ARG A 176 5.69 -20.04 -18.46
CA ARG A 176 4.90 -19.70 -17.27
C ARG A 176 5.75 -18.98 -16.24
N ALA A 177 5.10 -18.23 -15.37
CA ALA A 177 5.75 -17.40 -14.35
C ALA A 177 6.48 -18.21 -13.27
N HIS A 178 6.13 -19.48 -13.08
CA HIS A 178 6.62 -20.37 -12.00
C HIS A 178 6.43 -19.75 -10.61
N TRP A 179 5.25 -19.15 -10.42
CA TRP A 179 4.88 -18.55 -9.15
C TRP A 179 4.53 -19.61 -8.10
N ASN A 180 4.71 -19.23 -6.83
CA ASN A 180 4.24 -20.05 -5.72
C ASN A 180 2.70 -20.23 -5.80
N PRO A 181 2.17 -21.47 -5.81
CA PRO A 181 0.72 -21.72 -5.90
C PRO A 181 -0.07 -21.08 -4.74
N ASN A 182 0.52 -20.95 -3.55
CA ASN A 182 -0.11 -20.27 -2.43
C ASN A 182 -0.21 -18.75 -2.65
N ALA A 183 0.78 -18.15 -3.31
CA ALA A 183 0.68 -16.74 -3.71
C ALA A 183 -0.46 -16.52 -4.72
N LEU A 184 -0.59 -17.40 -5.71
CA LEU A 184 -1.71 -17.36 -6.67
C LEU A 184 -3.07 -17.53 -5.98
N TYR A 185 -3.18 -18.44 -5.03
CA TYR A 185 -4.39 -18.61 -4.22
C TYR A 185 -4.74 -17.33 -3.46
N LEU A 186 -3.75 -16.65 -2.88
CA LEU A 186 -3.98 -15.38 -2.18
C LEU A 186 -4.38 -14.26 -3.15
N LEU A 187 -3.76 -14.17 -4.33
CA LEU A 187 -4.15 -13.20 -5.35
C LEU A 187 -5.61 -13.39 -5.82
N ASP A 188 -6.06 -14.66 -5.98
CA ASP A 188 -7.46 -14.96 -6.25
C ASP A 188 -8.38 -14.45 -5.12
N ARG A 189 -8.01 -14.70 -3.86
CA ARG A 189 -8.76 -14.19 -2.71
C ARG A 189 -8.76 -12.67 -2.65
N PHE A 190 -7.65 -12.02 -2.99
CA PHE A 190 -7.54 -10.55 -2.98
C PHE A 190 -8.45 -9.87 -4.02
N GLN A 191 -8.73 -10.52 -5.16
CA GLN A 191 -9.70 -9.98 -6.12
C GLN A 191 -11.13 -9.91 -5.57
N ALA A 192 -11.50 -10.86 -4.70
CA ALA A 192 -12.87 -11.02 -4.24
C ALA A 192 -13.13 -10.47 -2.82
N VAL A 193 -12.06 -10.19 -2.05
CA VAL A 193 -12.20 -9.79 -0.65
C VAL A 193 -12.85 -8.41 -0.53
N LYS A 194 -13.81 -8.30 0.41
CA LYS A 194 -14.43 -7.02 0.78
C LYS A 194 -13.79 -6.50 2.05
N PHE A 195 -13.39 -5.26 2.06
CA PHE A 195 -12.77 -4.64 3.23
C PHE A 195 -13.70 -4.56 4.45
N SER A 196 -15.01 -4.53 4.23
CA SER A 196 -15.99 -4.60 5.32
C SER A 196 -15.96 -5.93 6.10
N GLU A 197 -15.36 -6.97 5.54
CA GLU A 197 -15.25 -8.31 6.13
C GLU A 197 -13.86 -8.56 6.75
N LEU A 198 -12.93 -7.58 6.63
CA LEU A 198 -11.57 -7.70 7.11
C LEU A 198 -11.43 -7.19 8.55
N GLU A 199 -11.31 -8.11 9.49
CA GLU A 199 -10.99 -7.78 10.89
C GLU A 199 -9.50 -7.88 11.18
N THR A 200 -8.85 -8.91 10.66
CA THR A 200 -7.41 -9.15 10.85
C THR A 200 -6.81 -9.79 9.59
N ILE A 201 -5.58 -9.42 9.29
CA ILE A 201 -4.79 -10.06 8.23
C ILE A 201 -3.42 -10.39 8.82
N SER A 202 -3.02 -11.67 8.76
CA SER A 202 -1.68 -12.09 9.14
C SER A 202 -1.12 -13.03 8.09
N ILE A 203 -0.09 -12.59 7.40
CA ILE A 203 0.63 -13.36 6.38
C ILE A 203 2.12 -13.32 6.72
N HIS A 204 2.80 -14.47 6.63
CA HIS A 204 4.22 -14.57 6.91
C HIS A 204 5.05 -13.77 5.91
N ASP A 205 6.18 -13.21 6.36
CA ASP A 205 7.03 -12.30 5.57
C ASP A 205 7.53 -12.93 4.26
N GLU A 206 7.84 -14.24 4.26
CA GLU A 206 8.22 -14.97 3.05
C GLU A 206 7.11 -14.91 1.96
N MET A 207 5.87 -15.11 2.38
CA MET A 207 4.72 -15.05 1.46
C MET A 207 4.43 -13.62 0.99
N LYS A 208 4.65 -12.61 1.84
CA LYS A 208 4.56 -11.20 1.42
C LYS A 208 5.56 -10.89 0.32
N THR A 209 6.79 -11.40 0.44
CA THR A 209 7.83 -11.27 -0.58
C THR A 209 7.42 -11.92 -1.91
N GLU A 210 6.85 -13.11 -1.87
CA GLU A 210 6.33 -13.79 -3.07
C GLU A 210 5.15 -13.01 -3.70
N LEU A 211 4.20 -12.54 -2.89
CA LEU A 211 3.08 -11.71 -3.37
C LEU A 211 3.58 -10.42 -4.04
N ARG A 212 4.55 -9.75 -3.41
CA ARG A 212 5.15 -8.53 -3.97
C ARG A 212 5.79 -8.79 -5.33
N LYS A 213 6.55 -9.87 -5.45
CA LYS A 213 7.16 -10.30 -6.71
C LYS A 213 6.10 -10.54 -7.82
N CYS A 214 5.03 -11.25 -7.47
CA CYS A 214 3.93 -11.51 -8.42
C CYS A 214 3.28 -10.20 -8.91
N LEU A 215 2.94 -9.31 -7.97
CA LEU A 215 2.30 -8.03 -8.31
C LEU A 215 3.23 -7.10 -9.09
N ASP A 216 4.51 -7.03 -8.75
CA ASP A 216 5.48 -6.23 -9.51
C ASP A 216 5.54 -6.70 -10.97
N GLN A 217 5.61 -8.01 -11.21
CA GLN A 217 5.60 -8.57 -12.56
C GLN A 217 4.29 -8.30 -13.31
N LEU A 218 3.13 -8.37 -12.62
CA LEU A 218 1.83 -8.02 -13.23
C LEU A 218 1.78 -6.55 -13.66
N TYR A 219 2.24 -5.66 -12.80
CA TYR A 219 2.25 -4.23 -13.08
C TYR A 219 3.25 -3.87 -14.17
N ASP A 220 4.43 -4.48 -14.19
CA ASP A 220 5.43 -4.26 -15.23
C ASP A 220 4.95 -4.73 -16.60
N GLU A 221 4.30 -5.91 -16.67
CA GLU A 221 3.86 -6.50 -17.95
C GLU A 221 2.58 -5.86 -18.50
N TYR A 222 1.58 -5.62 -17.62
CA TYR A 222 0.25 -5.22 -18.09
C TYR A 222 -0.08 -3.74 -17.92
N VAL A 223 0.49 -3.06 -16.91
CA VAL A 223 0.14 -1.68 -16.60
C VAL A 223 1.20 -0.70 -17.09
N GLY A 224 2.46 -1.01 -16.89
CA GLY A 224 3.60 -0.23 -17.42
C GLY A 224 3.74 1.16 -16.81
N ILE A 225 3.12 1.46 -15.66
CA ILE A 225 3.24 2.77 -15.01
C ILE A 225 4.45 2.82 -14.07
N HIS A 226 5.10 3.98 -14.05
CA HIS A 226 6.25 4.22 -13.17
C HIS A 226 5.94 5.33 -12.17
N LEU A 227 5.56 4.94 -10.96
CA LEU A 227 5.23 5.87 -9.88
C LEU A 227 6.47 6.14 -8.99
N LYS A 228 6.73 7.42 -8.70
CA LYS A 228 7.82 7.79 -7.78
C LYS A 228 7.62 7.19 -6.38
N ALA A 229 6.38 7.14 -5.92
CA ALA A 229 6.04 6.53 -4.64
C ALA A 229 6.36 5.03 -4.59
N LYS A 230 6.18 4.28 -5.71
CA LYS A 230 6.58 2.87 -5.79
C LYS A 230 8.09 2.70 -5.62
N LYS A 231 8.89 3.50 -6.34
CA LYS A 231 10.36 3.47 -6.20
C LYS A 231 10.80 3.75 -4.77
N PHE A 232 10.08 4.60 -4.05
CA PHE A 232 10.37 4.92 -2.67
C PHE A 232 10.09 3.73 -1.74
N ILE A 233 8.93 3.08 -1.85
CA ILE A 233 8.64 1.88 -1.03
C ILE A 233 9.59 0.72 -1.34
N ASP A 234 10.00 0.52 -2.59
CA ASP A 234 10.98 -0.50 -2.97
C ASP A 234 12.34 -0.24 -2.30
N SER A 235 12.77 1.02 -2.23
CA SER A 235 13.98 1.39 -1.50
C SER A 235 13.85 1.17 0.01
N LEU A 236 12.69 1.45 0.60
CA LEU A 236 12.42 1.18 2.02
C LEU A 236 12.41 -0.32 2.34
N GLY A 237 11.89 -1.16 1.46
CA GLY A 237 11.90 -2.62 1.60
C GLY A 237 13.33 -3.15 1.80
N SER A 238 14.27 -2.69 0.98
CA SER A 238 15.69 -3.05 1.11
C SER A 238 16.32 -2.58 2.42
N TRP A 239 15.95 -1.41 2.92
CA TRP A 239 16.39 -0.90 4.24
C TRP A 239 15.77 -1.69 5.40
N GLY A 240 14.51 -2.08 5.29
CA GLY A 240 13.81 -2.90 6.27
C GLY A 240 14.44 -4.29 6.44
N GLU A 241 14.93 -4.89 5.36
CA GLU A 241 15.67 -6.16 5.39
C GLU A 241 17.03 -6.03 6.09
N ILE A 242 17.76 -4.95 5.85
CA ILE A 242 19.04 -4.65 6.51
C ILE A 242 18.82 -4.52 8.02
N LEU A 243 17.82 -3.75 8.46
CA LEU A 243 17.51 -3.54 9.87
C LEU A 243 16.99 -4.82 10.57
N ARG A 244 16.27 -5.69 9.86
CA ARG A 244 15.84 -7.00 10.37
C ARG A 244 17.02 -7.96 10.56
N ASN A 245 17.95 -7.97 9.62
CA ASN A 245 19.14 -8.81 9.68
C ASN A 245 20.09 -8.35 10.81
N GLU A 246 20.24 -7.07 11.07
CA GLU A 246 21.00 -6.54 12.20
C GLU A 246 20.40 -6.92 13.56
N LYS A 247 19.07 -6.88 13.72
CA LYS A 247 18.38 -7.32 14.95
C LYS A 247 18.51 -8.82 15.18
N ASN A 248 18.55 -9.63 14.15
CA ASN A 248 18.79 -11.08 14.28
C ASN A 248 20.25 -11.39 14.59
N CYS A 249 21.20 -10.62 14.06
CA CYS A 249 22.62 -10.75 14.37
C CYS A 249 22.95 -10.36 15.82
N SER A 250 22.32 -9.31 16.37
CA SER A 250 22.51 -8.90 17.76
C SER A 250 21.94 -9.89 18.80
N ARG A 251 20.99 -10.74 18.43
CA ARG A 251 20.52 -11.87 19.28
C ARG A 251 21.51 -13.04 19.31
N CYS A 252 22.40 -13.21 18.34
CA CYS A 252 23.42 -14.27 18.31
C CYS A 252 24.69 -13.90 19.07
N ASN A 253 24.94 -12.64 19.39
CA ASN A 253 26.11 -12.19 20.14
C ASN A 253 25.82 -11.95 21.63
N GLY A 254 25.32 -13.00 22.31
CA GLY A 254 25.35 -13.07 23.77
C GLY A 254 26.78 -13.21 24.23
N TRP A 255 27.46 -12.12 24.48
CA TRP A 255 28.78 -12.08 25.09
C TRP A 255 28.73 -12.71 26.48
N ARG A 256 29.25 -13.93 26.59
CA ARG A 256 29.70 -14.50 27.87
C ARG A 256 30.92 -13.70 28.30
N SER A 257 30.74 -12.67 29.11
CA SER A 257 31.82 -12.12 29.91
C SER A 257 32.16 -13.12 31.02
N ARG A 258 33.21 -13.91 30.78
CA ARG A 258 33.91 -14.62 31.87
C ARG A 258 34.68 -13.56 32.67
N SER A 259 34.17 -13.20 33.80
CA SER A 259 34.95 -12.50 34.81
C SER A 259 35.71 -13.57 35.61
N THR A 260 36.99 -13.75 35.32
CA THR A 260 37.97 -14.37 36.24
C THR A 260 38.41 -13.25 37.20
N GLY A 261 38.00 -13.37 38.44
CA GLY A 261 38.52 -12.55 39.54
C GLY A 261 39.10 -13.48 40.62
N PRO A 262 40.20 -13.10 41.28
CA PRO A 262 40.98 -14.04 42.11
C PRO A 262 40.45 -14.17 43.52
N SER A 263 40.66 -15.38 44.07
CA SER A 263 40.45 -15.78 45.46
C SER A 263 41.21 -14.90 46.42
N ARG A 264 40.55 -14.47 47.50
CA ARG A 264 41.23 -14.21 48.82
C ARG A 264 40.39 -14.77 49.95
N ARG A 265 41.09 -15.61 50.77
CA ARG A 265 40.70 -16.19 52.04
C ARG A 265 40.60 -15.10 53.14
N GLY A 266 39.80 -15.39 54.16
CA GLY A 266 39.86 -14.71 55.46
C GLY A 266 38.51 -14.73 56.14
N GLN A 267 38.16 -15.72 56.86
CA GLN A 267 38.10 -15.93 58.33
C GLN A 267 37.09 -15.05 59.10
N SER A 268 36.25 -15.82 59.82
CA SER A 268 35.74 -15.62 61.21
C SER A 268 34.47 -14.75 61.35
N SER A 269 33.39 -15.35 61.73
CA SER A 269 32.92 -15.69 63.09
C SER A 269 31.84 -14.74 63.63
N HIS A 270 30.81 -15.36 64.23
CA HIS A 270 29.88 -14.93 65.28
C HIS A 270 28.65 -14.08 64.84
N THR A 271 27.51 -14.58 64.99
CA THR A 271 26.61 -14.92 66.09
C THR A 271 25.41 -13.95 66.23
N ARG A 272 24.20 -14.54 66.19
CA ARG A 272 22.92 -14.16 66.86
C ARG A 272 22.46 -12.67 66.68
N ILE A 273 21.27 -12.40 66.32
CA ILE A 273 19.94 -12.79 66.83
C ILE A 273 18.94 -12.83 65.70
#